data_c0a204e7901622832996508b683b77c1
#
_entry.id   c0a204e7901622832996508b683b77c1
#
_cell.length_a   1.000
_cell.length_b   1.000
_cell.length_c   1.000
_cell.angle_alpha   90.00
_cell.angle_beta   90.00
_cell.angle_gamma   90.00
#
_symmetry.space_group_name_H-M   'P 1'
#
loop_
_entity.id
_entity.type
_entity.pdbx_description
1 polymer ?
#
loop_
_entity_poly.entity_id
_entity_poly.type
_entity_poly.pdbx_seq_one_letter_code
_entity_poly.pdbx_strand_id
1 'polypeptide(L)'
;MNSKNDVQLNFGKYLVEVLPIYTTTFSRNELTLVVPSCSIYEVLLFLRDHANCQFKILTDLCVVDYPEREARFEVVYNLISVRYNTRIRVKTSVDEVTPLESVTSIFLAANWWEREAWDLYGVFFSNHPDLRRILSDYGFEGHPLRKDFPLSGYVEVRYDETQRRVVCEPLELSQEFRSFDFASPWDQGIVQEPLQLPNK
;
A
#
# COMPACT_ATOMS: atom_id res chain seq x y z
N MET A 1 27.89 -4.34 -15.88
CA MET A 1 26.92 -4.69 -14.83
C MET A 1 27.46 -4.13 -13.54
N ASN A 2 26.65 -3.42 -12.77
CA ASN A 2 27.15 -2.75 -11.55
C ASN A 2 27.26 -3.75 -10.44
N SER A 3 28.40 -3.86 -9.77
CA SER A 3 28.67 -4.76 -8.64
C SER A 3 27.62 -4.66 -7.49
N LYS A 4 26.96 -3.52 -7.36
CA LYS A 4 25.84 -3.32 -6.41
C LYS A 4 24.61 -4.12 -6.78
N ASN A 5 24.28 -4.27 -8.06
CA ASN A 5 23.11 -5.03 -8.51
C ASN A 5 23.30 -6.52 -8.25
N ASP A 6 24.52 -7.02 -8.43
CA ASP A 6 24.83 -8.44 -8.18
C ASP A 6 24.72 -8.79 -6.69
N VAL A 7 25.12 -7.86 -5.81
CA VAL A 7 24.95 -8.03 -4.35
C VAL A 7 23.48 -8.07 -3.95
N GLN A 8 22.64 -7.17 -4.50
CA GLN A 8 21.21 -7.15 -4.20
C GLN A 8 20.48 -8.37 -4.77
N LEU A 9 20.85 -8.85 -5.94
CA LEU A 9 20.31 -10.07 -6.53
C LEU A 9 20.65 -11.31 -5.67
N ASN A 10 21.89 -11.42 -5.18
CA ASN A 10 22.29 -12.50 -4.29
C ASN A 10 21.57 -12.41 -2.94
N PHE A 11 21.37 -11.21 -2.43
CA PHE A 11 20.56 -10.99 -1.24
C PHE A 11 19.10 -11.40 -1.46
N GLY A 12 18.52 -11.08 -2.62
CA GLY A 12 17.17 -11.53 -2.99
C GLY A 12 17.04 -13.05 -3.01
N LYS A 13 18.02 -13.77 -3.58
CA LYS A 13 18.05 -15.23 -3.57
C LYS A 13 18.10 -15.80 -2.15
N TYR A 14 18.93 -15.24 -1.30
CA TYR A 14 19.00 -15.61 0.11
C TYR A 14 17.65 -15.43 0.83
N LEU A 15 16.95 -14.32 0.59
CA LEU A 15 15.64 -14.10 1.19
C LEU A 15 14.58 -15.11 0.72
N VAL A 16 14.61 -15.51 -0.54
CA VAL A 16 13.71 -16.55 -1.09
C VAL A 16 13.94 -17.91 -0.43
N GLU A 17 15.19 -18.21 -0.03
CA GLU A 17 15.52 -19.47 0.66
C GLU A 17 15.02 -19.51 2.10
N VAL A 18 14.95 -18.36 2.77
CA VAL A 18 14.69 -18.27 4.21
C VAL A 18 13.24 -17.90 4.54
N LEU A 19 12.61 -17.09 3.70
CA LEU A 19 11.28 -16.52 3.96
C LEU A 19 10.20 -17.13 3.06
N PRO A 20 8.92 -17.15 3.52
CA PRO A 20 7.78 -17.56 2.71
C PRO A 20 7.44 -16.47 1.69
N ILE A 21 8.11 -16.46 0.56
CA ILE A 21 7.94 -15.45 -0.50
C ILE A 21 7.31 -16.11 -1.72
N TYR A 22 6.26 -15.52 -2.29
CA TYR A 22 5.65 -15.97 -3.54
C TYR A 22 6.49 -15.62 -4.75
N THR A 23 6.88 -14.36 -4.86
CA THR A 23 7.68 -13.85 -5.97
C THR A 23 8.64 -12.77 -5.51
N THR A 24 9.76 -12.68 -6.19
CA THR A 24 10.76 -11.63 -5.96
C THR A 24 11.09 -10.98 -7.28
N THR A 25 10.99 -9.67 -7.33
CA THR A 25 11.32 -8.89 -8.51
C THR A 25 12.40 -7.87 -8.20
N PHE A 26 13.29 -7.66 -9.15
CA PHE A 26 14.33 -6.65 -9.06
C PHE A 26 14.17 -5.66 -10.21
N SER A 27 13.89 -4.42 -9.87
CA SER A 27 13.69 -3.35 -10.85
C SER A 27 14.22 -2.02 -10.32
N ARG A 28 14.87 -1.23 -11.18
CA ARG A 28 15.36 0.12 -10.82
C ARG A 28 16.25 0.16 -9.56
N ASN A 29 17.05 -0.87 -9.35
CA ASN A 29 17.90 -1.06 -8.17
C ASN A 29 17.13 -1.24 -6.84
N GLU A 30 15.87 -1.63 -6.90
CA GLU A 30 15.04 -1.94 -5.74
C GLU A 30 14.57 -3.40 -5.79
N LEU A 31 14.66 -4.06 -4.65
CA LEU A 31 14.16 -5.41 -4.45
C LEU A 31 12.72 -5.34 -3.95
N THR A 32 11.84 -6.06 -4.62
CA THR A 32 10.42 -6.16 -4.23
C THR A 32 10.09 -7.62 -3.93
N LEU A 33 9.52 -7.87 -2.76
CA LEU A 33 9.07 -9.19 -2.31
C LEU A 33 7.55 -9.22 -2.29
N VAL A 34 6.95 -10.29 -2.80
CA VAL A 34 5.52 -10.55 -2.65
C VAL A 34 5.34 -11.69 -1.65
N VAL A 35 4.62 -11.41 -0.57
CA VAL A 35 4.49 -12.26 0.62
C VAL A 35 3.02 -12.60 0.86
N PRO A 36 2.69 -13.81 1.35
CA PRO A 36 1.35 -14.14 1.82
C PRO A 36 0.87 -13.19 2.92
N SER A 37 -0.41 -12.85 2.93
CA SER A 37 -1.01 -11.98 3.95
C SER A 37 -0.86 -12.54 5.37
N CYS A 38 -0.93 -13.88 5.52
CA CYS A 38 -0.79 -14.55 6.81
C CYS A 38 0.63 -14.51 7.41
N SER A 39 1.66 -14.23 6.60
CA SER A 39 3.07 -14.25 7.04
C SER A 39 3.73 -12.88 7.02
N ILE A 40 2.94 -11.82 6.80
CA ILE A 40 3.50 -10.46 6.68
C ILE A 40 4.19 -10.00 7.96
N TYR A 41 3.60 -10.31 9.11
CA TYR A 41 4.13 -9.93 10.42
C TYR A 41 5.51 -10.55 10.68
N GLU A 42 5.64 -11.87 10.50
CA GLU A 42 6.90 -12.60 10.72
C GLU A 42 7.99 -12.16 9.74
N VAL A 43 7.62 -11.92 8.48
CA VAL A 43 8.56 -11.45 7.46
C VAL A 43 9.08 -10.06 7.80
N LEU A 44 8.23 -9.13 8.22
CA LEU A 44 8.65 -7.79 8.59
C LEU A 44 9.48 -7.79 9.89
N LEU A 45 9.13 -8.64 10.85
CA LEU A 45 9.92 -8.83 12.06
C LEU A 45 11.32 -9.36 11.74
N PHE A 46 11.41 -10.38 10.86
CA PHE A 46 12.69 -10.92 10.40
C PHE A 46 13.52 -9.83 9.69
N LEU A 47 12.93 -9.09 8.75
CA LEU A 47 13.63 -8.03 8.01
C LEU A 47 14.16 -6.93 8.93
N ARG A 48 13.43 -6.62 10.02
CA ARG A 48 13.86 -5.63 11.01
C ARG A 48 15.04 -6.12 11.87
N ASP A 49 15.00 -7.37 12.34
CA ASP A 49 15.87 -7.84 13.43
C ASP A 49 17.04 -8.70 12.96
N HIS A 50 16.92 -9.35 11.80
CA HIS A 50 17.97 -10.22 11.30
C HIS A 50 19.25 -9.43 10.98
N ALA A 51 20.42 -9.99 11.37
CA ALA A 51 21.73 -9.32 11.28
C ALA A 51 22.09 -8.86 9.86
N ASN A 52 21.73 -9.65 8.84
CA ASN A 52 22.05 -9.37 7.44
C ASN A 52 21.02 -8.44 6.76
N CYS A 53 19.89 -8.14 7.42
CA CYS A 53 18.81 -7.32 6.86
C CYS A 53 18.78 -5.93 7.49
N GLN A 54 18.48 -5.84 8.78
CA GLN A 54 18.44 -4.64 9.59
C GLN A 54 17.66 -3.47 8.96
N PHE A 55 16.46 -3.76 8.42
CA PHE A 55 15.53 -2.75 7.94
C PHE A 55 14.79 -2.13 9.13
N LYS A 56 15.44 -1.19 9.80
CA LYS A 56 14.93 -0.58 11.04
C LYS A 56 13.89 0.51 10.83
N ILE A 57 13.70 0.99 9.61
CA ILE A 57 12.82 2.11 9.31
C ILE A 57 11.74 1.64 8.32
N LEU A 58 10.48 1.76 8.73
CA LEU A 58 9.32 1.76 7.84
C LEU A 58 9.14 3.20 7.35
N THR A 59 9.42 3.41 6.06
CA THR A 59 9.33 4.74 5.45
C THR A 59 7.90 5.09 5.13
N ASP A 60 7.16 4.09 4.62
CA ASP A 60 5.81 4.28 4.13
C ASP A 60 5.05 2.95 4.09
N LEU A 61 3.73 3.03 4.26
CA LEU A 61 2.77 1.98 4.00
C LEU A 61 1.66 2.57 3.14
N CYS A 62 1.47 2.02 1.95
CA CYS A 62 0.41 2.46 1.05
C CYS A 62 -0.39 1.27 0.52
N VAL A 63 -1.60 1.56 0.04
CA VAL A 63 -2.49 0.58 -0.54
C VAL A 63 -2.77 0.93 -1.99
N VAL A 64 -2.87 -0.09 -2.84
CA VAL A 64 -3.28 0.04 -4.23
C VAL A 64 -4.53 -0.79 -4.46
N ASP A 65 -5.53 -0.21 -5.10
CA ASP A 65 -6.80 -0.87 -5.43
C ASP A 65 -6.75 -1.44 -6.86
N TYR A 66 -6.99 -2.75 -6.97
CA TYR A 66 -7.14 -3.48 -8.24
C TYR A 66 -8.49 -4.18 -8.30
N PRO A 67 -9.57 -3.50 -8.70
CA PRO A 67 -10.94 -4.03 -8.64
C PRO A 67 -11.15 -5.31 -9.45
N GLU A 68 -10.29 -5.59 -10.42
CA GLU A 68 -10.38 -6.78 -11.29
C GLU A 68 -9.81 -8.06 -10.65
N ARG A 69 -9.09 -7.94 -9.51
CA ARG A 69 -8.46 -9.08 -8.83
C ARG A 69 -9.33 -9.60 -7.70
N GLU A 70 -9.27 -10.91 -7.43
CA GLU A 70 -9.91 -11.51 -6.24
C GLU A 70 -9.36 -10.90 -4.94
N ALA A 71 -8.04 -10.85 -4.80
CA ALA A 71 -7.38 -10.08 -3.75
C ALA A 71 -7.23 -8.63 -4.22
N ARG A 72 -8.27 -7.85 -3.97
CA ARG A 72 -8.46 -6.50 -4.52
C ARG A 72 -7.37 -5.52 -4.10
N PHE A 73 -6.97 -5.55 -2.82
CA PHE A 73 -6.03 -4.59 -2.28
C PHE A 73 -4.61 -5.14 -2.24
N GLU A 74 -3.66 -4.38 -2.77
CA GLU A 74 -2.24 -4.65 -2.63
C GLU A 74 -1.65 -3.67 -1.61
N VAL A 75 -1.25 -4.18 -0.45
CA VAL A 75 -0.63 -3.39 0.62
C VAL A 75 0.88 -3.43 0.44
N VAL A 76 1.50 -2.27 0.39
CA VAL A 76 2.91 -2.09 0.06
C VAL A 76 3.64 -1.45 1.24
N TYR A 77 4.66 -2.12 1.74
CA TYR A 77 5.54 -1.65 2.81
C TYR A 77 6.90 -1.27 2.22
N ASN A 78 7.32 -0.04 2.41
CA ASN A 78 8.63 0.43 1.98
C ASN A 78 9.56 0.54 3.20
N LEU A 79 10.63 -0.24 3.19
CA LEU A 79 11.59 -0.34 4.30
C LEU A 79 12.96 0.17 3.89
N ILE A 80 13.67 0.76 4.86
CA ILE A 80 15.04 1.25 4.68
C ILE A 80 15.96 0.62 5.74
N SER A 81 17.10 0.12 5.27
CA SER A 81 18.24 -0.23 6.11
C SER A 81 19.28 0.88 6.04
N VAL A 82 19.44 1.61 7.15
CA VAL A 82 20.45 2.66 7.24
C VAL A 82 21.85 2.05 7.27
N ARG A 83 21.99 0.91 7.94
CA ARG A 83 23.28 0.23 8.08
C ARG A 83 23.87 -0.19 6.74
N TYR A 84 23.03 -0.79 5.88
CA TYR A 84 23.48 -1.31 4.57
C TYR A 84 23.19 -0.37 3.41
N ASN A 85 22.58 0.80 3.67
CA ASN A 85 22.16 1.78 2.66
C ASN A 85 21.38 1.12 1.51
N THR A 86 20.39 0.32 1.88
CA THR A 86 19.53 -0.42 0.94
C THR A 86 18.07 -0.18 1.24
N ARG A 87 17.24 -0.35 0.22
CA ARG A 87 15.78 -0.29 0.31
C ARG A 87 15.20 -1.63 -0.10
N ILE A 88 14.07 -1.96 0.49
CA ILE A 88 13.28 -3.14 0.12
C ILE A 88 11.81 -2.76 0.15
N ARG A 89 11.06 -3.31 -0.79
CA ARG A 89 9.62 -3.19 -0.86
C ARG A 89 9.00 -4.55 -0.60
N VAL A 90 8.07 -4.62 0.33
CA VAL A 90 7.30 -5.82 0.64
C VAL A 90 5.85 -5.57 0.26
N LYS A 91 5.28 -6.47 -0.51
CA LYS A 91 3.89 -6.40 -0.99
C LYS A 91 3.12 -7.60 -0.49
N THR A 92 1.88 -7.37 -0.12
CA THR A 92 0.92 -8.42 0.17
C THR A 92 -0.44 -8.07 -0.42
N SER A 93 -1.17 -9.07 -0.86
CA SER A 93 -2.50 -8.88 -1.42
C SER A 93 -3.55 -9.39 -0.45
N VAL A 94 -4.61 -8.62 -0.26
CA VAL A 94 -5.75 -8.95 0.59
C VAL A 94 -7.07 -8.62 -0.11
N ASP A 95 -8.12 -9.32 0.25
CA ASP A 95 -9.48 -9.02 -0.17
C ASP A 95 -10.13 -7.96 0.75
N GLU A 96 -11.39 -7.66 0.52
CA GLU A 96 -12.13 -6.65 1.29
C GLU A 96 -12.50 -7.11 2.71
N VAL A 97 -12.48 -8.41 2.98
CA VAL A 97 -13.02 -9.02 4.21
C VAL A 97 -11.91 -9.56 5.09
N THR A 98 -10.83 -10.08 4.51
CA THR A 98 -9.73 -10.69 5.26
C THR A 98 -8.92 -9.65 6.01
N PRO A 99 -8.83 -9.73 7.34
CA PRO A 99 -8.01 -8.81 8.12
C PRO A 99 -6.52 -9.07 7.87
N LEU A 100 -5.74 -8.00 7.81
CA LEU A 100 -4.29 -8.04 7.79
C LEU A 100 -3.74 -7.81 9.20
N GLU A 101 -2.70 -8.53 9.59
CA GLU A 101 -2.10 -8.32 10.91
C GLU A 101 -1.35 -6.98 10.98
N SER A 102 -1.64 -6.20 12.05
CA SER A 102 -1.00 -4.91 12.29
C SER A 102 0.48 -5.07 12.61
N VAL A 103 1.29 -4.19 12.04
CA VAL A 103 2.74 -4.16 12.26
C VAL A 103 3.17 -3.03 13.20
N THR A 104 2.23 -2.42 13.92
CA THR A 104 2.49 -1.33 14.88
C THR A 104 3.43 -1.75 16.01
N SER A 105 3.41 -3.02 16.42
CA SER A 105 4.32 -3.58 17.43
C SER A 105 5.76 -3.69 16.91
N ILE A 106 5.93 -3.83 15.58
CA ILE A 106 7.24 -3.88 14.92
C ILE A 106 7.73 -2.46 14.62
N PHE A 107 6.88 -1.64 14.00
CA PHE A 107 7.18 -0.28 13.59
C PHE A 107 6.13 0.68 14.13
N LEU A 108 6.47 1.51 15.08
CA LEU A 108 5.54 2.50 15.64
C LEU A 108 4.98 3.48 14.60
N ALA A 109 5.75 3.77 13.55
CA ALA A 109 5.31 4.61 12.44
C ALA A 109 4.10 4.02 11.69
N ALA A 110 3.92 2.69 11.71
CA ALA A 110 2.79 2.02 11.05
C ALA A 110 1.43 2.45 11.61
N ASN A 111 1.36 2.90 12.86
CA ASN A 111 0.11 3.30 13.50
C ASN A 111 -0.70 4.28 12.63
N TRP A 112 -0.08 5.33 12.14
CA TRP A 112 -0.77 6.34 11.34
C TRP A 112 -1.03 5.86 9.91
N TRP A 113 -0.08 5.15 9.31
CA TRP A 113 -0.20 4.60 7.96
C TRP A 113 -1.30 3.53 7.86
N GLU A 114 -1.44 2.67 8.87
CA GLU A 114 -2.52 1.67 8.91
C GLU A 114 -3.89 2.31 9.08
N ARG A 115 -4.00 3.37 9.88
CA ARG A 115 -5.23 4.17 10.00
C ARG A 115 -5.59 4.85 8.69
N GLU A 116 -4.61 5.39 7.96
CA GLU A 116 -4.83 5.97 6.63
C GLU A 116 -5.32 4.91 5.64
N ALA A 117 -4.69 3.74 5.62
CA ALA A 117 -5.09 2.62 4.77
C ALA A 117 -6.52 2.14 5.08
N TRP A 118 -6.89 2.09 6.35
CA TRP A 118 -8.27 1.82 6.77
C TRP A 118 -9.23 2.92 6.33
N ASP A 119 -8.90 4.17 6.56
CA ASP A 119 -9.78 5.29 6.24
C ASP A 119 -10.05 5.40 4.74
N LEU A 120 -9.01 5.36 3.91
CA LEU A 120 -9.11 5.65 2.49
C LEU A 120 -9.46 4.43 1.61
N TYR A 121 -9.12 3.22 2.03
CA TYR A 121 -9.35 1.98 1.26
C TYR A 121 -10.25 0.98 1.96
N GLY A 122 -10.34 1.03 3.29
CA GLY A 122 -11.11 0.07 4.08
C GLY A 122 -10.41 -1.25 4.32
N VAL A 123 -9.07 -1.29 4.30
CA VAL A 123 -8.29 -2.46 4.71
C VAL A 123 -8.29 -2.57 6.22
N PHE A 124 -8.81 -3.68 6.75
CA PHE A 124 -8.90 -3.90 8.17
C PHE A 124 -7.60 -4.48 8.74
N PHE A 125 -7.07 -3.85 9.80
CA PHE A 125 -5.86 -4.32 10.50
C PHE A 125 -6.23 -4.92 11.86
N SER A 126 -6.02 -6.23 12.00
CA SER A 126 -6.18 -6.91 13.30
C SER A 126 -5.06 -6.52 14.26
N ASN A 127 -5.38 -6.52 15.57
CA ASN A 127 -4.42 -6.18 16.64
C ASN A 127 -3.87 -4.74 16.58
N HIS A 128 -4.50 -3.84 15.82
CA HIS A 128 -4.15 -2.43 15.85
C HIS A 128 -4.67 -1.79 17.15
N PRO A 129 -3.87 -0.97 17.85
CA PRO A 129 -4.26 -0.42 19.16
C PRO A 129 -5.46 0.54 19.09
N ASP A 130 -5.61 1.32 18.03
CA ASP A 130 -6.70 2.29 17.85
C ASP A 130 -6.96 2.53 16.35
N LEU A 131 -7.69 1.60 15.71
CA LEU A 131 -8.04 1.68 14.30
C LEU A 131 -9.28 2.57 14.11
N ARG A 132 -9.06 3.81 13.74
CA ARG A 132 -10.11 4.81 13.48
C ARG A 132 -9.74 5.70 12.32
N ARG A 133 -10.72 6.37 11.71
CA ARG A 133 -10.48 7.33 10.63
C ARG A 133 -9.54 8.45 11.06
N ILE A 134 -8.74 8.96 10.13
CA ILE A 134 -7.74 9.99 10.40
C ILE A 134 -7.84 11.19 9.45
N LEU A 135 -8.18 10.96 8.18
CA LEU A 135 -8.20 12.00 7.14
C LEU A 135 -9.61 12.42 6.73
N SER A 136 -10.57 11.47 6.72
CA SER A 136 -11.96 11.76 6.38
C SER A 136 -12.66 12.57 7.47
N ASP A 137 -13.65 13.35 7.08
CA ASP A 137 -14.49 14.13 8.01
C ASP A 137 -15.34 13.22 8.91
N TYR A 138 -15.83 13.77 10.00
CA TYR A 138 -16.73 13.08 10.92
C TYR A 138 -18.02 12.67 10.20
N GLY A 139 -18.41 11.40 10.35
CA GLY A 139 -19.60 10.86 9.68
C GLY A 139 -19.42 10.61 8.19
N PHE A 140 -18.20 10.66 7.66
CA PHE A 140 -17.93 10.34 6.26
C PHE A 140 -18.22 8.85 5.99
N GLU A 141 -19.01 8.57 4.95
CA GLU A 141 -19.38 7.22 4.53
C GLU A 141 -18.56 6.79 3.29
N GLY A 142 -18.08 5.56 3.32
CA GLY A 142 -17.27 4.98 2.24
C GLY A 142 -15.76 5.20 2.39
N HIS A 143 -15.03 4.83 1.35
CA HIS A 143 -13.57 4.86 1.27
C HIS A 143 -13.15 5.56 -0.03
N PRO A 144 -12.68 6.81 0.05
CA PRO A 144 -12.59 7.70 -1.12
C PRO A 144 -11.51 7.34 -2.14
N LEU A 145 -10.50 6.52 -1.79
CA LEU A 145 -9.47 6.10 -2.73
C LEU A 145 -9.76 4.76 -3.42
N ARG A 146 -10.88 4.12 -3.12
CA ARG A 146 -11.34 2.99 -3.93
C ARG A 146 -11.68 3.46 -5.34
N LYS A 147 -11.36 2.67 -6.35
CA LYS A 147 -11.59 3.01 -7.77
C LYS A 147 -13.08 3.15 -8.14
N ASP A 148 -13.95 2.48 -7.42
CA ASP A 148 -15.40 2.52 -7.57
C ASP A 148 -16.07 3.69 -6.83
N PHE A 149 -15.33 4.43 -6.02
CA PHE A 149 -15.83 5.63 -5.35
C PHE A 149 -15.78 6.83 -6.31
N PRO A 150 -16.90 7.60 -6.47
CA PRO A 150 -16.91 8.74 -7.37
C PRO A 150 -15.96 9.85 -6.93
N LEU A 151 -15.32 10.53 -7.89
CA LEU A 151 -14.32 11.58 -7.63
C LEU A 151 -14.86 12.72 -6.76
N SER A 152 -16.09 13.14 -7.01
CA SER A 152 -16.75 14.23 -6.27
C SER A 152 -17.48 13.76 -5.02
N GLY A 153 -17.55 12.44 -4.76
CA GLY A 153 -18.32 11.88 -3.65
C GLY A 153 -19.82 11.91 -3.88
N TYR A 154 -20.59 11.79 -2.80
CA TYR A 154 -22.08 11.74 -2.82
C TYR A 154 -22.72 12.93 -2.15
N VAL A 155 -22.01 13.63 -1.28
CA VAL A 155 -22.51 14.72 -0.47
C VAL A 155 -21.59 15.93 -0.56
N GLU A 156 -22.20 17.11 -0.43
CA GLU A 156 -21.49 18.37 -0.28
C GLU A 156 -21.86 19.04 1.04
N VAL A 157 -20.99 19.91 1.49
CA VAL A 157 -21.12 20.60 2.77
C VAL A 157 -21.17 22.10 2.50
N ARG A 158 -22.21 22.76 2.98
CA ARG A 158 -22.34 24.21 2.93
C ARG A 158 -22.78 24.80 4.26
N TYR A 159 -22.51 26.07 4.45
CA TYR A 159 -23.04 26.82 5.57
C TYR A 159 -24.44 27.36 5.21
N ASP A 160 -25.44 27.03 6.04
CA ASP A 160 -26.81 27.59 5.92
C ASP A 160 -26.99 28.78 6.87
N GLU A 161 -27.14 29.96 6.28
CA GLU A 161 -27.38 31.21 7.02
C GLU A 161 -28.67 31.17 7.84
N THR A 162 -29.71 30.50 7.35
CA THR A 162 -31.01 30.42 8.02
C THR A 162 -30.93 29.61 9.30
N GLN A 163 -30.24 28.47 9.23
CA GLN A 163 -30.04 27.58 10.37
C GLN A 163 -28.79 27.92 11.18
N ARG A 164 -27.94 28.83 10.67
CA ARG A 164 -26.64 29.21 11.25
C ARG A 164 -25.75 28.04 11.60
N ARG A 165 -25.73 27.04 10.74
CA ARG A 165 -24.91 25.84 10.89
C ARG A 165 -24.43 25.29 9.54
N VAL A 166 -23.44 24.42 9.60
CA VAL A 166 -23.01 23.62 8.45
C VAL A 166 -23.99 22.49 8.22
N VAL A 167 -24.48 22.33 7.00
CA VAL A 167 -25.40 21.26 6.57
C VAL A 167 -24.75 20.40 5.49
N CYS A 168 -25.03 19.09 5.54
CA CYS A 168 -24.67 18.15 4.49
C CYS A 168 -25.86 17.93 3.57
N GLU A 169 -25.66 18.08 2.28
CA GLU A 169 -26.70 17.93 1.26
C GLU A 169 -26.23 16.95 0.17
N PRO A 170 -27.12 16.31 -0.57
CA PRO A 170 -26.75 15.55 -1.75
C PRO A 170 -25.98 16.43 -2.73
N LEU A 171 -24.98 15.83 -3.39
CA LEU A 171 -24.13 16.55 -4.33
C LEU A 171 -24.91 17.05 -5.55
N GLU A 172 -24.82 18.35 -5.84
CA GLU A 172 -25.37 19.00 -7.03
C GLU A 172 -24.25 19.68 -7.82
N LEU A 173 -23.72 19.00 -8.83
CA LEU A 173 -22.66 19.56 -9.68
C LEU A 173 -23.26 20.50 -10.73
N SER A 174 -22.70 21.70 -10.87
CA SER A 174 -23.03 22.64 -11.95
C SER A 174 -22.63 22.12 -13.33
N GLN A 175 -21.61 21.27 -13.40
CA GLN A 175 -21.16 20.57 -14.59
C GLN A 175 -20.74 19.16 -14.20
N GLU A 176 -21.20 18.17 -14.97
CA GLU A 176 -20.77 16.78 -14.83
C GLU A 176 -19.26 16.68 -15.05
N PHE A 177 -18.59 15.84 -14.25
CA PHE A 177 -17.17 15.55 -14.43
C PHE A 177 -16.93 14.91 -15.79
N ARG A 178 -16.07 15.53 -16.60
CA ARG A 178 -15.71 15.04 -17.93
C ARG A 178 -14.48 14.16 -17.85
N SER A 179 -14.62 12.91 -18.29
CA SER A 179 -13.50 11.96 -18.41
C SER A 179 -12.87 12.06 -19.79
N PHE A 180 -11.55 12.12 -19.84
CA PHE A 180 -10.79 12.10 -21.10
C PHE A 180 -9.83 10.93 -21.07
N ASP A 181 -9.76 10.20 -22.17
CA ASP A 181 -8.73 9.21 -22.41
C ASP A 181 -7.52 9.88 -23.08
N PHE A 182 -6.41 9.95 -22.35
CA PHE A 182 -5.16 10.51 -22.84
C PHE A 182 -4.19 9.45 -23.35
N ALA A 183 -4.59 8.16 -23.37
CA ALA A 183 -3.77 7.09 -23.90
C ALA A 183 -3.52 7.31 -25.40
N SER A 184 -2.25 7.31 -25.80
CA SER A 184 -1.90 7.34 -27.21
C SER A 184 -2.03 5.95 -27.81
N PRO A 185 -2.83 5.74 -28.89
CA PRO A 185 -2.92 4.44 -29.54
C PRO A 185 -1.60 3.99 -30.17
N TRP A 186 -0.64 4.90 -30.33
CA TRP A 186 0.67 4.67 -30.93
C TRP A 186 1.78 4.48 -29.88
N ASP A 187 1.52 4.78 -28.62
CA ASP A 187 2.48 4.65 -27.53
C ASP A 187 2.49 3.22 -27.01
N GLN A 188 3.28 2.38 -27.65
CA GLN A 188 3.65 1.09 -27.10
C GLN A 188 4.71 1.36 -26.03
N GLY A 189 4.26 1.69 -24.81
CA GLY A 189 5.15 1.93 -23.69
C GLY A 189 6.14 0.78 -23.54
N ILE A 190 7.44 1.07 -23.63
CA ILE A 190 8.50 0.11 -23.35
C ILE A 190 8.46 -0.18 -21.85
N VAL A 191 7.62 -1.12 -21.47
CA VAL A 191 7.62 -1.68 -20.12
C VAL A 191 8.86 -2.56 -20.03
N GLN A 192 9.91 -2.07 -19.36
CA GLN A 192 11.00 -2.94 -18.95
C GLN A 192 10.42 -3.94 -17.96
N GLU A 193 10.27 -5.20 -18.40
CA GLU A 193 9.82 -6.26 -17.50
C GLU A 193 10.80 -6.38 -16.31
N PRO A 194 10.30 -6.38 -15.09
CA PRO A 194 11.14 -6.56 -13.90
C PRO A 194 11.77 -7.95 -13.94
N LEU A 195 13.03 -8.04 -13.57
CA LEU A 195 13.75 -9.29 -13.48
C LEU A 195 13.12 -10.13 -12.35
N GLN A 196 12.47 -11.23 -12.70
CA GLN A 196 11.94 -12.17 -11.73
C GLN A 196 13.06 -13.15 -11.30
N LEU A 197 13.26 -13.29 -9.99
CA LEU A 197 14.14 -14.31 -9.46
C LEU A 197 13.38 -15.64 -9.41
N PRO A 198 14.03 -16.77 -9.78
CA PRO A 198 13.38 -18.09 -9.75
C PRO A 198 12.93 -18.41 -8.32
N ASN A 199 11.68 -18.78 -8.20
CA ASN A 199 11.11 -19.34 -6.99
C ASN A 199 11.57 -20.82 -6.85
N LYS A 200 11.57 -21.33 -5.63
CA LYS A 200 11.83 -22.76 -5.36
C LYS A 200 10.74 -23.64 -5.96
#